data_4dea5abfd6f5f4ea6ab1217e723361bc
#
_entry.id   4dea5abfd6f5f4ea6ab1217e723361bc
#
_cell.length_a   1.000
_cell.length_b   1.000
_cell.length_c   1.000
_cell.angle_alpha   90.00
_cell.angle_beta   90.00
_cell.angle_gamma   90.00
#
_symmetry.space_group_name_H-M   'P 1'
#
loop_
_entity.id
_entity.type
_entity.pdbx_description
1 polymer ?
#
loop_
_entity_poly.entity_id
_entity_poly.type
_entity_poly.pdbx_seq_one_letter_code
_entity_poly.pdbx_strand_id
1 'polypeptide(L)'
;MLNINLLTVNESYDSNNTIENTINYIFRLDNSLHFIYGVFPPDKDEIINLYEYLRSYLPQNTCSQQVQHLIFSIKDSDAEHVDLLLQFSNQVAILISSLYPTCFALHDNTDNPHTHFIVSTTSHHPDTSPFIGSVFKDFLRQIYLLASNMNIKLMEVK
;
A
#
# COMPACT_ATOMS: atom_id res chain seq x y z
N MET A 1 17.55 -16.38 -3.30
CA MET A 1 16.21 -15.81 -3.58
C MET A 1 15.62 -15.30 -2.29
N LEU A 2 15.24 -14.04 -2.25
CA LEU A 2 14.59 -13.46 -1.09
C LEU A 2 13.11 -13.88 -1.04
N ASN A 3 12.66 -14.27 0.15
CA ASN A 3 11.24 -14.54 0.41
C ASN A 3 10.60 -13.30 1.03
N ILE A 4 9.53 -12.82 0.42
CA ILE A 4 8.71 -11.74 0.97
C ILE A 4 7.31 -12.31 1.25
N ASN A 5 6.81 -12.06 2.45
CA ASN A 5 5.45 -12.41 2.83
C ASN A 5 4.52 -11.24 2.51
N LEU A 6 3.43 -11.53 1.82
CA LEU A 6 2.37 -10.57 1.55
C LEU A 6 1.18 -10.88 2.46
N LEU A 7 0.78 -9.90 3.24
CA LEU A 7 -0.47 -9.93 4.01
C LEU A 7 -1.40 -8.83 3.48
N THR A 8 -2.58 -9.23 3.06
CA THR A 8 -3.70 -8.28 2.85
C THR A 8 -4.48 -8.22 4.14
N VAL A 9 -4.53 -7.05 4.76
CA VAL A 9 -5.24 -6.88 6.03
C VAL A 9 -6.75 -6.95 5.77
N ASN A 10 -7.40 -7.93 6.38
CA ASN A 10 -8.82 -8.21 6.16
C ASN A 10 -9.67 -7.47 7.20
N GLU A 11 -9.82 -6.17 7.00
CA GLU A 11 -10.71 -5.32 7.78
C GLU A 11 -11.67 -4.59 6.85
N SER A 12 -12.81 -4.14 7.35
CA SER A 12 -13.83 -3.49 6.52
C SER A 12 -13.40 -2.12 6.01
N TYR A 13 -12.60 -1.38 6.80
CA TYR A 13 -12.10 -0.04 6.45
C TYR A 13 -13.20 0.88 5.88
N ASP A 14 -14.34 0.92 6.56
CA ASP A 14 -15.53 1.64 6.11
C ASP A 14 -16.05 2.69 7.12
N SER A 15 -15.36 2.89 8.24
CA SER A 15 -15.74 3.89 9.24
C SER A 15 -15.43 5.33 8.78
N ASN A 16 -16.05 6.31 9.44
CA ASN A 16 -15.86 7.72 9.08
C ASN A 16 -14.41 8.21 9.20
N ASN A 17 -13.61 7.60 10.06
CA ASN A 17 -12.22 8.01 10.31
C ASN A 17 -11.21 7.02 9.77
N THR A 18 -11.61 6.11 8.90
CA THR A 18 -10.74 5.04 8.40
C THR A 18 -9.48 5.57 7.74
N ILE A 19 -9.61 6.52 6.81
CA ILE A 19 -8.46 7.07 6.07
C ILE A 19 -7.49 7.74 7.05
N GLU A 20 -7.97 8.61 7.90
CA GLU A 20 -7.15 9.30 8.88
C GLU A 20 -6.46 8.31 9.83
N ASN A 21 -7.20 7.35 10.37
CA ASN A 21 -6.67 6.40 11.34
C ASN A 21 -5.62 5.47 10.73
N THR A 22 -5.84 4.98 9.51
CA THR A 22 -4.90 4.04 8.86
C THR A 22 -3.61 4.75 8.44
N ILE A 23 -3.70 5.93 7.87
CA ILE A 23 -2.52 6.69 7.47
C ILE A 23 -1.71 7.13 8.70
N ASN A 24 -2.37 7.63 9.74
CA ASN A 24 -1.69 7.96 10.99
C ASN A 24 -1.02 6.74 11.62
N TYR A 25 -1.64 5.58 11.53
CA TYR A 25 -1.08 4.35 12.07
C TYR A 25 0.25 3.97 11.39
N ILE A 26 0.33 3.98 10.07
CA ILE A 26 1.55 3.57 9.38
C ILE A 26 2.69 4.57 9.54
N PHE A 27 2.38 5.84 9.73
CA PHE A 27 3.37 6.91 9.91
C PHE A 27 3.61 7.28 11.39
N ARG A 28 3.19 6.43 12.34
CA ARG A 28 3.29 6.71 13.77
C ARG A 28 4.71 6.65 14.32
N LEU A 29 5.63 5.97 13.62
CA LEU A 29 7.00 5.80 14.09
C LEU A 29 7.87 6.92 13.52
N ASP A 30 8.49 7.71 14.40
CA ASP A 30 9.37 8.81 14.00
C ASP A 30 10.56 8.36 13.16
N ASN A 31 11.01 7.11 13.36
CA ASN A 31 12.15 6.53 12.66
C ASN A 31 11.78 5.85 11.34
N SER A 32 10.50 5.80 11.00
CA SER A 32 10.07 5.14 9.75
C SER A 32 10.52 5.95 8.55
N LEU A 33 10.95 5.25 7.52
CA LEU A 33 11.12 5.85 6.20
C LEU A 33 9.73 5.96 5.56
N HIS A 34 9.41 7.16 5.09
CA HIS A 34 8.10 7.47 4.53
C HIS A 34 8.21 7.65 3.02
N PHE A 35 7.39 6.92 2.28
CA PHE A 35 7.35 7.00 0.83
C PHE A 35 5.92 7.28 0.39
N ILE A 36 5.76 8.26 -0.50
CA ILE A 36 4.48 8.76 -0.97
C ILE A 36 4.47 8.70 -2.48
N TYR A 37 3.47 8.03 -3.03
CA TYR A 37 3.29 7.87 -4.46
C TYR A 37 1.86 8.17 -4.88
N GLY A 38 1.70 8.58 -6.13
CA GLY A 38 0.43 8.95 -6.71
C GLY A 38 0.39 10.46 -7.00
N VAL A 39 -0.68 11.11 -6.64
CA VAL A 39 -0.79 12.56 -6.73
C VAL A 39 -0.22 13.15 -5.44
N PHE A 40 0.79 13.95 -5.58
CA PHE A 40 1.75 14.26 -4.51
C PHE A 40 1.33 15.34 -3.51
N PRO A 41 0.80 14.99 -2.35
CA PRO A 41 0.99 15.84 -1.18
C PRO A 41 2.33 15.55 -0.52
N PRO A 42 3.02 16.56 0.02
CA PRO A 42 4.34 16.36 0.64
C PRO A 42 4.28 15.84 2.08
N ASP A 43 3.14 15.87 2.73
CA ASP A 43 3.01 15.43 4.11
C ASP A 43 1.77 14.56 4.36
N LYS A 44 1.76 13.95 5.53
CA LYS A 44 0.73 13.01 5.97
C LYS A 44 -0.67 13.61 5.96
N ASP A 45 -0.83 14.82 6.45
CA ASP A 45 -2.15 15.44 6.55
C ASP A 45 -2.72 15.77 5.16
N GLU A 46 -1.88 16.18 4.24
CA GLU A 46 -2.28 16.41 2.86
C GLU A 46 -2.63 15.12 2.13
N ILE A 47 -1.95 14.00 2.44
CA ILE A 47 -2.31 12.69 1.91
C ILE A 47 -3.71 12.30 2.38
N ILE A 48 -3.98 12.45 3.67
CA ILE A 48 -5.31 12.17 4.25
C ILE A 48 -6.37 13.00 3.53
N ASN A 49 -6.13 14.30 3.38
CA ASN A 49 -7.06 15.20 2.70
C ASN A 49 -7.28 14.79 1.24
N LEU A 50 -6.24 14.38 0.53
CA LEU A 50 -6.36 13.91 -0.86
C LEU A 50 -7.24 12.66 -0.95
N TYR A 51 -7.01 11.66 -0.10
CA TYR A 51 -7.80 10.42 -0.12
C TYR A 51 -9.28 10.72 0.19
N GLU A 52 -9.55 11.57 1.15
CA GLU A 52 -10.92 11.96 1.50
C GLU A 52 -11.58 12.79 0.41
N TYR A 53 -10.84 13.71 -0.21
CA TYR A 53 -11.32 14.51 -1.33
C TYR A 53 -11.75 13.62 -2.50
N LEU A 54 -10.87 12.69 -2.92
CA LEU A 54 -11.17 11.78 -4.02
C LEU A 54 -12.41 10.94 -3.71
N ARG A 55 -12.49 10.44 -2.48
CA ARG A 55 -13.63 9.64 -2.06
C ARG A 55 -14.95 10.42 -2.15
N SER A 56 -14.95 11.70 -1.83
CA SER A 56 -16.17 12.49 -1.80
C SER A 56 -16.62 13.02 -3.15
N TYR A 57 -15.71 13.12 -4.13
CA TYR A 57 -15.98 13.79 -5.41
C TYR A 57 -16.16 12.89 -6.61
N LEU A 58 -15.51 11.71 -6.63
CA LEU A 58 -15.55 10.86 -7.81
C LEU A 58 -16.77 9.94 -7.83
N PRO A 59 -17.58 9.91 -8.93
CA PRO A 59 -18.82 9.14 -8.98
C PRO A 59 -18.66 7.64 -8.78
N GLN A 60 -17.50 7.07 -9.16
CA GLN A 60 -17.23 5.66 -8.97
C GLN A 60 -17.04 5.27 -7.50
N ASN A 61 -17.06 6.22 -6.60
CA ASN A 61 -16.91 5.95 -5.17
C ASN A 61 -18.22 5.43 -4.57
N THR A 62 -18.63 4.25 -5.04
CA THR A 62 -19.80 3.53 -4.51
C THR A 62 -19.41 2.45 -3.52
N CYS A 63 -18.11 2.21 -3.37
CA CYS A 63 -17.55 1.18 -2.51
C CYS A 63 -17.47 1.68 -1.06
N SER A 64 -17.92 0.88 -0.10
CA SER A 64 -17.82 1.24 1.32
C SER A 64 -16.40 1.15 1.87
N GLN A 65 -15.58 0.23 1.34
CA GLN A 65 -14.18 0.10 1.73
C GLN A 65 -13.39 1.29 1.19
N GLN A 66 -12.69 2.00 2.06
CA GLN A 66 -12.04 3.26 1.72
C GLN A 66 -10.58 3.10 1.34
N VAL A 67 -9.90 2.10 1.90
CA VAL A 67 -8.50 1.81 1.63
C VAL A 67 -8.27 0.31 1.51
N GLN A 68 -7.21 -0.06 0.80
CA GLN A 68 -6.58 -1.39 0.89
C GLN A 68 -5.31 -1.24 1.71
N HIS A 69 -5.10 -2.17 2.64
CA HIS A 69 -3.92 -2.21 3.49
C HIS A 69 -3.13 -3.48 3.16
N LEU A 70 -1.92 -3.30 2.62
CA LEU A 70 -1.01 -4.39 2.28
C LEU A 70 0.24 -4.31 3.13
N ILE A 71 0.76 -5.46 3.54
CA ILE A 71 2.01 -5.55 4.28
C ILE A 71 2.93 -6.50 3.55
N PHE A 72 4.15 -6.04 3.24
CA PHE A 72 5.22 -6.87 2.71
C PHE A 72 6.29 -6.99 3.78
N SER A 73 6.60 -8.22 4.19
CA SER A 73 7.56 -8.44 5.28
C SER A 73 8.62 -9.46 4.89
N ILE A 74 9.81 -9.30 5.48
CA ILE A 74 10.90 -10.27 5.42
C ILE A 74 11.20 -10.77 6.82
N LYS A 75 11.79 -11.98 6.91
CA LYS A 75 12.17 -12.54 8.20
C LYS A 75 13.37 -11.79 8.78
N ASP A 76 13.50 -11.81 10.09
CA ASP A 76 14.66 -11.25 10.79
C ASP A 76 15.99 -11.80 10.25
N SER A 77 16.03 -13.09 9.94
CA SER A 77 17.21 -13.72 9.34
C SER A 77 17.60 -13.12 7.98
N ASP A 78 16.67 -12.44 7.31
CA ASP A 78 16.88 -11.76 6.02
C ASP A 78 16.95 -10.23 6.17
N ALA A 79 17.11 -9.70 7.38
CA ALA A 79 17.09 -8.26 7.64
C ALA A 79 18.20 -7.50 6.87
N GLU A 80 19.29 -8.17 6.48
CA GLU A 80 20.33 -7.60 5.62
C GLU A 80 19.81 -7.24 4.22
N HIS A 81 18.66 -7.81 3.81
CA HIS A 81 18.04 -7.59 2.51
C HIS A 81 16.93 -6.53 2.56
N VAL A 82 16.90 -5.67 3.59
CA VAL A 82 15.90 -4.60 3.70
C VAL A 82 15.93 -3.66 2.49
N ASP A 83 17.10 -3.45 1.89
CA ASP A 83 17.22 -2.62 0.68
C ASP A 83 16.43 -3.23 -0.49
N LEU A 84 16.45 -4.55 -0.65
CA LEU A 84 15.68 -5.21 -1.70
C LEU A 84 14.18 -5.16 -1.41
N LEU A 85 13.78 -5.29 -0.13
CA LEU A 85 12.40 -5.07 0.27
C LEU A 85 11.94 -3.67 -0.11
N LEU A 86 12.79 -2.66 0.15
CA LEU A 86 12.50 -1.28 -0.17
C LEU A 86 12.39 -1.05 -1.70
N GLN A 87 13.31 -1.61 -2.48
CA GLN A 87 13.26 -1.54 -3.94
C GLN A 87 11.99 -2.18 -4.49
N PHE A 88 11.63 -3.36 -3.97
CA PHE A 88 10.38 -4.03 -4.35
C PHE A 88 9.16 -3.17 -4.01
N SER A 89 9.13 -2.64 -2.80
CA SER A 89 8.02 -1.77 -2.36
C SER A 89 7.89 -0.52 -3.22
N ASN A 90 9.00 0.10 -3.60
CA ASN A 90 9.00 1.22 -4.54
C ASN A 90 8.37 0.85 -5.88
N GLN A 91 8.74 -0.30 -6.44
CA GLN A 91 8.20 -0.76 -7.72
C GLN A 91 6.70 -1.07 -7.62
N VAL A 92 6.27 -1.66 -6.52
CA VAL A 92 4.85 -1.90 -6.24
C VAL A 92 4.09 -0.57 -6.15
N ALA A 93 4.64 0.40 -5.44
CA ALA A 93 4.02 1.72 -5.31
C ALA A 93 3.89 2.43 -6.67
N ILE A 94 4.92 2.39 -7.51
CA ILE A 94 4.89 2.95 -8.86
C ILE A 94 3.80 2.27 -9.69
N LEU A 95 3.70 0.96 -9.61
CA LEU A 95 2.69 0.20 -10.35
C LEU A 95 1.27 0.60 -9.96
N ILE A 96 0.96 0.63 -8.66
CA ILE A 96 -0.39 0.92 -8.17
C ILE A 96 -0.72 2.41 -8.35
N SER A 97 0.23 3.30 -8.13
CA SER A 97 0.01 4.74 -8.16
C SER A 97 -0.30 5.29 -9.56
N SER A 98 -0.14 4.48 -10.59
CA SER A 98 -0.59 4.84 -11.94
C SER A 98 -2.09 5.14 -11.97
N LEU A 99 -2.89 4.49 -11.11
CA LEU A 99 -4.35 4.65 -11.06
C LEU A 99 -4.87 5.04 -9.67
N TYR A 100 -4.21 4.60 -8.59
CA TYR A 100 -4.71 4.79 -7.23
C TYR A 100 -3.64 5.45 -6.36
N PRO A 101 -3.97 6.54 -5.65
CA PRO A 101 -3.04 7.14 -4.71
C PRO A 101 -2.53 6.11 -3.71
N THR A 102 -1.22 6.08 -3.54
CA THR A 102 -0.54 5.07 -2.74
C THR A 102 0.50 5.72 -1.84
N CYS A 103 0.51 5.36 -0.58
CA CYS A 103 1.60 5.69 0.33
C CYS A 103 2.06 4.44 1.08
N PHE A 104 3.33 4.40 1.47
CA PHE A 104 3.82 3.34 2.32
C PHE A 104 4.89 3.83 3.27
N ALA A 105 5.07 3.10 4.36
CA ALA A 105 6.10 3.32 5.35
C ALA A 105 6.88 2.04 5.58
N LEU A 106 8.21 2.16 5.72
CA LEU A 106 9.07 1.05 6.13
C LEU A 106 9.20 1.08 7.65
N HIS A 107 8.93 -0.06 8.29
CA HIS A 107 9.18 -0.30 9.70
C HIS A 107 10.32 -1.32 9.81
N ASP A 108 11.53 -0.84 10.11
CA ASP A 108 12.73 -1.67 10.18
C ASP A 108 13.28 -1.83 11.60
N ASN A 109 12.61 -1.23 12.59
CA ASN A 109 12.97 -1.31 14.01
C ASN A 109 12.29 -2.48 14.73
N THR A 110 11.75 -3.43 14.01
CA THR A 110 11.13 -4.64 14.51
C THR A 110 11.92 -5.88 14.09
N ASP A 111 11.61 -7.02 14.69
CA ASP A 111 12.28 -8.28 14.37
C ASP A 111 12.11 -8.69 12.90
N ASN A 112 10.99 -8.33 12.29
CA ASN A 112 10.73 -8.60 10.88
C ASN A 112 10.51 -7.28 10.15
N PRO A 113 11.51 -6.76 9.42
CA PRO A 113 11.32 -5.54 8.63
C PRO A 113 10.14 -5.70 7.66
N HIS A 114 9.33 -4.67 7.57
CA HIS A 114 8.12 -4.71 6.73
C HIS A 114 7.72 -3.32 6.25
N THR A 115 7.00 -3.30 5.13
CA THR A 115 6.40 -2.09 4.59
C THR A 115 4.89 -2.19 4.70
N HIS A 116 4.25 -1.12 5.18
CA HIS A 116 2.80 -0.97 5.21
C HIS A 116 2.36 -0.06 4.07
N PHE A 117 1.47 -0.56 3.22
CA PHE A 117 0.86 0.21 2.14
C PHE A 117 -0.57 0.57 2.50
N ILE A 118 -0.92 1.83 2.36
CA ILE A 118 -2.31 2.28 2.39
C ILE A 118 -2.63 2.85 1.00
N VAL A 119 -3.49 2.15 0.29
CA VAL A 119 -3.89 2.50 -1.08
C VAL A 119 -5.33 2.99 -1.05
N SER A 120 -5.58 4.15 -1.65
CA SER A 120 -6.97 4.62 -1.83
C SER A 120 -7.73 3.65 -2.72
N THR A 121 -8.93 3.24 -2.32
CA THR A 121 -9.80 2.47 -3.20
C THR A 121 -10.38 3.34 -4.31
N THR A 122 -10.38 4.65 -4.14
CA THR A 122 -10.84 5.61 -5.14
C THR A 122 -9.66 6.04 -6.03
N SER A 123 -9.80 5.85 -7.35
CA SER A 123 -8.79 6.28 -8.31
C SER A 123 -8.72 7.80 -8.41
N HIS A 124 -7.53 8.31 -8.76
CA HIS A 124 -7.37 9.71 -9.17
C HIS A 124 -7.71 9.92 -10.66
N HIS A 125 -8.11 8.88 -11.36
CA HIS A 125 -8.64 8.96 -12.73
C HIS A 125 -10.15 8.76 -12.70
N PRO A 126 -10.95 9.67 -13.30
CA PRO A 126 -12.40 9.50 -13.41
C PRO A 126 -12.76 8.20 -14.13
N ASP A 127 -13.92 7.63 -13.81
CA ASP A 127 -14.47 6.44 -14.47
C ASP A 127 -13.64 5.17 -14.31
N THR A 128 -12.72 5.15 -13.33
CA THR A 128 -11.93 3.97 -12.99
C THR A 128 -12.60 3.23 -11.84
N SER A 129 -12.76 1.91 -11.99
CA SER A 129 -13.36 1.06 -10.95
C SER A 129 -12.57 1.11 -9.64
N PRO A 130 -13.23 0.96 -8.47
CA PRO A 130 -12.54 0.94 -7.20
C PRO A 130 -11.49 -0.17 -7.10
N PHE A 131 -10.46 0.05 -6.27
CA PHE A 131 -9.36 -0.89 -6.03
C PHE A 131 -9.79 -2.00 -5.08
N ILE A 132 -10.74 -2.82 -5.53
CA ILE A 132 -11.29 -3.98 -4.80
C ILE A 132 -11.60 -5.10 -5.79
N GLY A 133 -11.91 -6.29 -5.27
CA GLY A 133 -12.42 -7.40 -6.08
C GLY A 133 -11.47 -7.78 -7.22
N SER A 134 -12.00 -7.89 -8.44
CA SER A 134 -11.23 -8.30 -9.61
C SER A 134 -10.12 -7.34 -9.99
N VAL A 135 -10.33 -6.04 -9.81
CA VAL A 135 -9.30 -5.01 -10.05
C VAL A 135 -8.12 -5.23 -9.11
N PHE A 136 -8.39 -5.42 -7.84
CA PHE A 136 -7.35 -5.72 -6.85
C PHE A 136 -6.61 -7.01 -7.19
N LYS A 137 -7.32 -8.06 -7.55
CA LYS A 137 -6.71 -9.35 -7.95
C LYS A 137 -5.81 -9.21 -9.17
N ASP A 138 -6.19 -8.40 -10.14
CA ASP A 138 -5.38 -8.16 -11.35
C ASP A 138 -4.07 -7.45 -10.98
N PHE A 139 -4.12 -6.47 -10.07
CA PHE A 139 -2.91 -5.83 -9.57
C PHE A 139 -2.04 -6.82 -8.77
N LEU A 140 -2.63 -7.70 -7.96
CA LEU A 140 -1.86 -8.74 -7.26
C LEU A 140 -1.11 -9.63 -8.24
N ARG A 141 -1.73 -10.05 -9.35
CA ARG A 141 -1.03 -10.83 -10.39
C ARG A 141 0.18 -10.09 -10.95
N GLN A 142 0.04 -8.79 -11.19
CA GLN A 142 1.15 -7.95 -11.66
C GLN A 142 2.24 -7.82 -10.61
N ILE A 143 1.86 -7.73 -9.32
CA ILE A 143 2.82 -7.68 -8.21
C ILE A 143 3.60 -9.00 -8.10
N TYR A 144 2.95 -10.15 -8.26
CA TYR A 144 3.63 -11.45 -8.30
C TYR A 144 4.61 -11.54 -9.47
N LEU A 145 4.22 -11.07 -10.64
CA LEU A 145 5.09 -11.03 -11.81
C LEU A 145 6.30 -10.13 -11.59
N LEU A 146 6.08 -8.97 -10.99
CA LEU A 146 7.14 -8.03 -10.63
C LEU A 146 8.13 -8.69 -9.66
N ALA A 147 7.64 -9.36 -8.63
CA ALA A 147 8.47 -10.09 -7.67
C ALA A 147 9.33 -11.15 -8.38
N SER A 148 8.73 -11.92 -9.26
CA SER A 148 9.45 -12.94 -10.05
C SER A 148 10.56 -12.31 -10.88
N ASN A 149 10.32 -11.19 -11.53
CA ASN A 149 11.30 -10.48 -12.32
C ASN A 149 12.47 -9.94 -11.47
N MET A 150 12.24 -9.69 -10.20
CA MET A 150 13.26 -9.25 -9.24
C MET A 150 13.92 -10.40 -8.48
N ASN A 151 13.67 -11.65 -8.87
CA ASN A 151 14.14 -12.84 -8.17
C ASN A 151 13.68 -12.89 -6.71
N ILE A 152 12.45 -12.49 -6.47
CA ILE A 152 11.79 -12.54 -5.17
C ILE A 152 10.68 -13.58 -5.21
N LYS A 153 10.64 -14.43 -4.17
CA LYS A 153 9.51 -15.33 -3.95
C LYS A 153 8.50 -14.65 -3.06
N LEU A 154 7.39 -14.24 -3.65
CA LEU A 154 6.28 -13.63 -2.92
C LEU A 154 5.33 -14.72 -2.43
N MET A 155 5.03 -14.72 -1.15
CA MET A 155 4.15 -15.71 -0.50
C MET A 155 3.00 -15.00 0.19
N GLU A 156 1.78 -15.34 -0.19
CA GLU A 156 0.60 -14.83 0.48
C GLU A 156 0.43 -15.52 1.84
N VAL A 157 0.21 -14.71 2.88
CA VAL A 157 -0.03 -15.15 4.25
C VAL A 157 -1.49 -14.87 4.60
N LYS A 158 -2.14 -15.83 5.22
CA LYS A 158 -3.54 -15.70 5.64
C LYS A 158 -3.66 -15.43 7.13
#